data_e6ff3dd398985ac09547f89f8f06d603
#
_entry.id   e6ff3dd398985ac09547f89f8f06d603
#
_cell.length_a   1.000
_cell.length_b   1.000
_cell.length_c   1.000
_cell.angle_alpha   90.00
_cell.angle_beta   90.00
_cell.angle_gamma   90.00
#
_symmetry.space_group_name_H-M   'P 1'
#
loop_
_entity.id
_entity.type
_entity.pdbx_description
1 polymer ?
#
loop_
_entity_poly.entity_id
_entity_poly.type
_entity_poly.pdbx_seq_one_letter_code
_entity_poly.pdbx_strand_id
1 'polypeptide(L)'
;MNVKLNDNVLVIAGKDKGKQGKVLATSPKADTVTVEGVRMQKKHEKARKANETSKIVEKEGAISASNVMVICPECSKPTRVKHQIVDGKKVRVCKCGATLDKAFVKKTKAAAAAETEAPKKRTRKRAAKAEETKTESSSNE
;
A
#
# COMPACT_ATOMS: atom_id res chain seq x y z
N MET A 1 -1.03 -15.72 10.54
CA MET A 1 -0.64 -15.55 9.13
C MET A 1 0.61 -14.67 9.04
N ASN A 2 1.61 -15.10 8.27
CA ASN A 2 2.91 -14.40 8.19
C ASN A 2 2.96 -13.34 7.07
N VAL A 3 1.95 -13.34 6.20
CA VAL A 3 1.79 -12.42 5.06
C VAL A 3 0.80 -11.34 5.42
N LYS A 4 1.11 -10.09 5.10
CA LYS A 4 0.25 -8.92 5.30
C LYS A 4 -0.07 -8.25 3.95
N LEU A 5 -1.05 -7.35 3.97
CA LEU A 5 -1.37 -6.48 2.84
C LEU A 5 -0.14 -5.68 2.40
N ASN A 6 -0.01 -5.49 1.10
CA ASN A 6 1.08 -4.74 0.46
C ASN A 6 2.48 -5.38 0.59
N ASP A 7 2.59 -6.63 1.06
CA ASP A 7 3.85 -7.38 0.98
C ASP A 7 4.12 -7.81 -0.46
N ASN A 8 5.38 -7.79 -0.88
CA ASN A 8 5.80 -8.46 -2.12
C ASN A 8 6.05 -9.92 -1.81
N VAL A 9 5.47 -10.82 -2.61
CA VAL A 9 5.56 -12.26 -2.41
C VAL A 9 5.97 -12.98 -3.69
N LEU A 10 6.65 -14.11 -3.52
CA LEU A 10 6.97 -15.07 -4.56
C LEU A 10 6.04 -16.28 -4.43
N VAL A 11 5.47 -16.74 -5.53
CA VAL A 11 4.67 -17.98 -5.58
C VAL A 11 5.59 -19.18 -5.70
N ILE A 12 5.47 -20.14 -4.77
CA ILE A 12 6.34 -21.32 -4.66
C ILE A 12 5.78 -22.49 -5.47
N ALA A 13 4.46 -22.64 -5.51
CA ALA A 13 3.81 -23.81 -6.09
C ALA A 13 2.55 -23.43 -6.90
N GLY A 14 2.18 -24.30 -7.84
CA GLY A 14 1.02 -24.14 -8.71
C GLY A 14 1.38 -23.68 -10.12
N LYS A 15 0.35 -23.34 -10.92
CA LYS A 15 0.51 -22.89 -12.31
C LYS A 15 1.37 -21.63 -12.45
N ASP A 16 1.31 -20.76 -11.45
CA ASP A 16 1.99 -19.48 -11.42
C ASP A 16 3.27 -19.50 -10.59
N LYS A 17 3.89 -20.68 -10.40
CA LYS A 17 5.16 -20.84 -9.70
C LYS A 17 6.25 -19.92 -10.30
N GLY A 18 6.95 -19.20 -9.42
CA GLY A 18 8.02 -18.27 -9.81
C GLY A 18 7.54 -16.84 -10.09
N LYS A 19 6.24 -16.61 -10.21
CA LYS A 19 5.71 -15.25 -10.33
C LYS A 19 5.84 -14.50 -9.01
N GLN A 20 6.11 -13.22 -9.11
CA GLN A 20 6.15 -12.29 -8.00
C GLN A 20 5.00 -11.29 -8.13
N GLY A 21 4.44 -10.89 -7.02
CA GLY A 21 3.38 -9.91 -7.01
C GLY A 21 3.14 -9.32 -5.63
N LYS A 22 2.35 -8.26 -5.61
CA LYS A 22 1.94 -7.59 -4.39
C LYS A 22 0.68 -8.23 -3.83
N VAL A 23 0.60 -8.37 -2.52
CA VAL A 23 -0.59 -8.88 -1.84
C VAL A 23 -1.67 -7.81 -1.80
N LEU A 24 -2.80 -8.08 -2.45
CA LEU A 24 -3.97 -7.21 -2.53
C LEU A 24 -4.93 -7.43 -1.36
N ALA A 25 -5.15 -8.69 -0.99
CA ALA A 25 -6.04 -9.05 0.11
C ALA A 25 -5.52 -10.27 0.87
N THR A 26 -5.83 -10.34 2.15
CA THR A 26 -5.52 -11.49 3.00
C THR A 26 -6.76 -11.94 3.74
N SER A 27 -7.00 -13.25 3.79
CA SER A 27 -8.09 -13.86 4.56
C SER A 27 -7.51 -14.82 5.60
N PRO A 28 -7.28 -14.36 6.85
CA PRO A 28 -6.67 -15.17 7.89
C PRO A 28 -7.53 -16.38 8.31
N LYS A 29 -8.86 -16.25 8.22
CA LYS A 29 -9.80 -17.35 8.55
C LYS A 29 -9.70 -18.53 7.58
N ALA A 30 -9.45 -18.25 6.30
CA ALA A 30 -9.35 -19.25 5.25
C ALA A 30 -7.89 -19.59 4.89
N ASP A 31 -6.90 -18.98 5.55
CA ASP A 31 -5.48 -19.07 5.23
C ASP A 31 -5.16 -18.85 3.75
N THR A 32 -5.84 -17.87 3.14
CA THR A 32 -5.66 -17.52 1.74
C THR A 32 -5.21 -16.08 1.55
N VAL A 33 -4.52 -15.84 0.45
CA VAL A 33 -4.05 -14.52 0.00
C VAL A 33 -4.39 -14.31 -1.46
N THR A 34 -4.73 -13.08 -1.83
CA THR A 34 -4.90 -12.64 -3.22
C THR A 34 -3.67 -11.83 -3.60
N VAL A 35 -3.02 -12.23 -4.68
CA VAL A 35 -1.77 -11.63 -5.18
C VAL A 35 -2.03 -11.07 -6.57
N GLU A 36 -1.52 -9.89 -6.82
CA GLU A 36 -1.62 -9.19 -8.10
C GLU A 36 -1.05 -10.04 -9.25
N GLY A 37 -1.83 -10.18 -10.33
CA GLY A 37 -1.45 -10.92 -11.54
C GLY A 37 -1.34 -12.45 -11.37
N VAL A 38 -1.76 -13.02 -10.23
CA VAL A 38 -1.69 -14.46 -9.94
C VAL A 38 -3.07 -15.06 -9.89
N ARG A 39 -3.22 -16.27 -10.45
CA ARG A 39 -4.49 -17.02 -10.51
C ARG A 39 -5.63 -16.19 -11.11
N MET A 40 -5.40 -15.58 -12.27
CA MET A 40 -6.42 -14.82 -12.99
C MET A 40 -7.62 -15.70 -13.34
N GLN A 41 -8.81 -15.24 -12.97
CA GLN A 41 -10.09 -15.89 -13.20
C GLN A 41 -10.99 -14.99 -14.04
N LYS A 42 -11.54 -15.54 -15.13
CA LYS A 42 -12.54 -14.86 -15.96
C LYS A 42 -13.92 -15.22 -15.46
N LYS A 43 -14.68 -14.23 -14.99
CA LYS A 43 -16.06 -14.38 -14.53
C LYS A 43 -17.02 -13.70 -15.48
N HIS A 44 -18.04 -14.45 -15.91
CA HIS A 44 -19.16 -13.89 -16.65
C HIS A 44 -20.16 -13.28 -15.66
N GLU A 45 -20.25 -11.96 -15.64
CA GLU A 45 -21.23 -11.23 -14.82
C GLU A 45 -22.44 -10.86 -15.70
N LYS A 46 -23.62 -11.37 -15.33
CA LYS A 46 -24.88 -11.00 -15.97
C LYS A 46 -25.28 -9.58 -15.56
N ALA A 47 -25.92 -8.86 -16.46
CA ALA A 47 -26.54 -7.57 -16.16
C ALA A 47 -27.55 -7.72 -15.01
N ARG A 48 -27.47 -6.84 -14.03
CA ARG A 48 -28.40 -6.82 -12.89
C ARG A 48 -29.50 -5.77 -13.05
N LYS A 49 -29.26 -4.78 -13.91
CA LYS A 49 -30.18 -3.70 -14.22
C LYS A 49 -30.47 -3.66 -15.71
N ALA A 50 -31.62 -3.12 -16.09
CA ALA A 50 -32.04 -3.02 -17.48
C ALA A 50 -31.07 -2.21 -18.36
N ASN A 51 -30.31 -1.27 -17.78
CA ASN A 51 -29.38 -0.41 -18.49
C ASN A 51 -27.91 -0.90 -18.47
N GLU A 52 -27.67 -2.10 -17.92
CA GLU A 52 -26.33 -2.70 -17.88
C GLU A 52 -26.23 -3.83 -18.91
N THR A 53 -25.08 -3.94 -19.55
CA THR A 53 -24.76 -5.09 -20.41
C THR A 53 -23.98 -6.13 -19.63
N SER A 54 -24.18 -7.41 -19.94
CA SER A 54 -23.38 -8.50 -19.40
C SER A 54 -21.92 -8.36 -19.85
N LYS A 55 -20.97 -8.62 -18.92
CA LYS A 55 -19.55 -8.45 -19.18
C LYS A 55 -18.73 -9.60 -18.61
N ILE A 56 -17.56 -9.84 -19.21
CA ILE A 56 -16.54 -10.74 -18.67
C ILE A 56 -15.61 -9.89 -17.80
N VAL A 57 -15.47 -10.26 -16.53
CA VAL A 57 -14.59 -9.59 -15.57
C VAL A 57 -13.44 -10.52 -15.23
N GLU A 58 -12.22 -10.02 -15.35
CA GLU A 58 -11.02 -10.71 -14.92
C GLU A 58 -10.68 -10.26 -13.49
N LYS A 59 -10.53 -11.24 -12.59
CA LYS A 59 -10.20 -11.00 -11.18
C LYS A 59 -9.14 -11.98 -10.72
N GLU A 60 -8.28 -11.54 -9.82
CA GLU A 60 -7.32 -12.40 -9.16
C GLU A 60 -8.03 -13.34 -8.18
N GLY A 61 -7.68 -14.60 -8.23
CA GLY A 61 -8.18 -15.62 -7.32
C GLY A 61 -7.32 -15.71 -6.05
N ALA A 62 -7.95 -16.13 -4.94
CA ALA A 62 -7.25 -16.40 -3.71
C ALA A 62 -6.41 -17.69 -3.80
N ILE A 63 -5.17 -17.67 -3.33
CA ILE A 63 -4.26 -18.82 -3.23
C ILE A 63 -3.95 -19.11 -1.76
N SER A 64 -3.58 -20.35 -1.44
CA SER A 64 -3.18 -20.70 -0.07
C SER A 64 -1.94 -19.93 0.36
N ALA A 65 -1.93 -19.43 1.60
CA ALA A 65 -0.80 -18.72 2.18
C ALA A 65 0.49 -19.55 2.26
N SER A 66 0.35 -20.89 2.29
CA SER A 66 1.48 -21.82 2.27
C SER A 66 2.22 -21.81 0.93
N ASN A 67 1.55 -21.41 -0.16
CA ASN A 67 2.11 -21.39 -1.50
C ASN A 67 2.82 -20.09 -1.85
N VAL A 68 2.96 -19.17 -0.88
CA VAL A 68 3.63 -17.90 -1.08
C VAL A 68 4.74 -17.70 -0.05
N MET A 69 5.78 -16.99 -0.45
CA MET A 69 6.90 -16.61 0.41
C MET A 69 7.15 -15.11 0.28
N VAL A 70 7.32 -14.44 1.40
CA VAL A 70 7.56 -12.98 1.42
C VAL A 70 8.95 -12.68 0.89
N ILE A 71 9.07 -11.67 0.04
CA ILE A 71 10.34 -11.15 -0.46
C ILE A 71 10.77 -10.01 0.47
N CYS A 72 11.99 -10.10 0.97
CA CYS A 72 12.56 -9.05 1.81
C CYS A 72 12.83 -7.78 0.98
N PRO A 73 12.46 -6.58 1.45
CA PRO A 73 12.70 -5.34 0.72
C PRO A 73 14.18 -4.93 0.67
N GLU A 74 14.99 -5.38 1.61
CA GLU A 74 16.42 -5.03 1.65
C GLU A 74 17.30 -6.01 0.87
N CYS A 75 17.17 -7.31 1.13
CA CYS A 75 18.02 -8.30 0.45
C CYS A 75 17.39 -8.88 -0.83
N SER A 76 16.15 -8.49 -1.18
CA SER A 76 15.38 -8.95 -2.35
C SER A 76 15.27 -10.49 -2.50
N LYS A 77 15.52 -11.23 -1.43
CA LYS A 77 15.45 -12.69 -1.41
C LYS A 77 14.14 -13.16 -0.79
N PRO A 78 13.50 -14.23 -1.33
CA PRO A 78 12.35 -14.84 -0.67
C PRO A 78 12.79 -15.46 0.65
N THR A 79 12.06 -15.20 1.72
CA THR A 79 12.43 -15.61 3.07
C THR A 79 11.26 -16.14 3.88
N ARG A 80 11.52 -17.10 4.75
CA ARG A 80 10.59 -17.51 5.81
C ARG A 80 10.69 -16.50 6.94
N VAL A 81 9.56 -15.89 7.26
CA VAL A 81 9.44 -14.84 8.28
C VAL A 81 9.69 -15.41 9.66
N LYS A 82 10.62 -14.79 10.40
CA LYS A 82 10.78 -14.96 11.84
C LYS A 82 10.06 -13.83 12.58
N HIS A 83 9.78 -14.03 13.85
CA HIS A 83 9.15 -13.02 14.69
C HIS A 83 10.08 -12.69 15.85
N GLN A 84 10.23 -11.41 16.11
CA GLN A 84 10.92 -10.87 17.28
C GLN A 84 10.00 -9.91 18.03
N ILE A 85 10.20 -9.79 19.33
CA ILE A 85 9.48 -8.81 20.14
C ILE A 85 10.42 -7.62 20.31
N VAL A 86 10.00 -6.46 19.79
CA VAL A 86 10.69 -5.18 19.91
C VAL A 86 9.71 -4.19 20.53
N ASP A 87 10.09 -3.54 21.63
CA ASP A 87 9.25 -2.59 22.36
C ASP A 87 7.85 -3.18 22.72
N GLY A 88 7.81 -4.46 23.14
CA GLY A 88 6.57 -5.15 23.48
C GLY A 88 5.67 -5.50 22.29
N LYS A 89 6.11 -5.25 21.05
CA LYS A 89 5.36 -5.57 19.82
C LYS A 89 6.04 -6.68 19.04
N LYS A 90 5.22 -7.60 18.52
CA LYS A 90 5.67 -8.68 17.65
C LYS A 90 5.93 -8.14 16.24
N VAL A 91 7.18 -8.15 15.81
CA VAL A 91 7.65 -7.67 14.51
C VAL A 91 8.14 -8.83 13.66
N ARG A 92 7.84 -8.79 12.35
CA ARG A 92 8.31 -9.77 11.38
C ARG A 92 9.73 -9.41 10.95
N VAL A 93 10.62 -10.39 10.96
CA VAL A 93 12.04 -10.19 10.65
C VAL A 93 12.50 -11.20 9.60
N CYS A 94 13.31 -10.73 8.67
CA CYS A 94 14.00 -11.55 7.67
C CYS A 94 15.20 -12.29 8.29
N LYS A 95 15.74 -13.28 7.58
CA LYS A 95 17.00 -13.93 7.95
C LYS A 95 18.21 -12.97 7.97
N CYS A 96 18.18 -11.91 7.17
CA CYS A 96 19.21 -10.86 7.14
C CYS A 96 19.12 -9.87 8.32
N GLY A 97 18.13 -10.00 9.22
CA GLY A 97 17.90 -9.09 10.33
C GLY A 97 16.98 -7.90 10.00
N ALA A 98 16.64 -7.70 8.74
CA ALA A 98 15.77 -6.61 8.32
C ALA A 98 14.34 -6.80 8.80
N THR A 99 13.68 -5.71 9.23
CA THR A 99 12.27 -5.70 9.61
C THR A 99 11.38 -5.62 8.37
N LEU A 100 10.41 -6.53 8.26
CA LEU A 100 9.48 -6.58 7.14
C LEU A 100 8.27 -5.64 7.33
N ASP A 101 8.04 -5.16 8.54
CA ASP A 101 6.90 -4.31 8.88
C ASP A 101 7.20 -2.84 8.62
N LYS A 102 6.71 -2.32 7.46
CA LYS A 102 6.93 -0.94 7.00
C LYS A 102 6.49 0.14 7.99
N ALA A 103 5.48 -0.14 8.81
CA ALA A 103 5.01 0.78 9.85
C ALA A 103 6.04 1.02 10.95
N PHE A 104 6.89 0.03 11.24
CA PHE A 104 7.95 0.12 12.25
C PHE A 104 9.16 0.89 11.71
N VAL A 105 9.54 0.65 10.45
CA VAL A 105 10.65 1.35 9.78
C VAL A 105 10.40 2.85 9.67
N LYS A 106 9.14 3.28 9.43
CA LYS A 106 8.79 4.72 9.40
C LYS A 106 8.94 5.40 10.76
N LYS A 107 8.65 4.71 11.87
CA LYS A 107 8.80 5.29 13.21
C LYS A 107 10.27 5.50 13.62
N THR A 108 11.14 4.56 13.29
CA THR A 108 12.57 4.67 13.60
C THR A 108 13.27 5.76 12.76
N LYS A 109 12.91 5.90 11.46
CA LYS A 109 13.41 7.00 10.62
C LYS A 109 12.85 8.38 11.02
N ALA A 110 11.59 8.46 11.50
CA ALA A 110 11.02 9.72 11.98
C ALA A 110 11.61 10.16 13.32
N ALA A 111 11.99 9.23 14.19
CA ALA A 111 12.69 9.54 15.46
C ALA A 111 14.13 10.02 15.23
N ALA A 112 14.81 9.50 14.22
CA ALA A 112 16.16 9.94 13.86
C ALA A 112 16.19 11.28 13.09
N ALA A 113 15.08 11.69 12.46
CA ALA A 113 14.95 12.97 11.75
C ALA A 113 14.46 14.12 12.64
N ALA A 114 13.95 13.84 13.84
CA ALA A 114 13.42 14.85 14.76
C ALA A 114 14.49 15.56 15.62
N GLU A 115 15.74 15.10 15.57
CA GLU A 115 16.84 15.72 16.37
C GLU A 115 17.62 16.83 15.63
N THR A 116 17.25 17.21 14.40
CA THR A 116 18.03 18.19 13.61
C THR A 116 17.28 19.42 13.11
N GLU A 117 16.04 19.71 13.54
CA GLU A 117 15.38 20.96 13.13
C GLU A 117 14.93 21.79 14.33
N ALA A 118 15.73 22.83 14.63
CA ALA A 118 15.38 23.94 15.51
C ALA A 118 14.28 24.84 14.87
N PRO A 119 13.40 25.47 15.67
CA PRO A 119 12.19 26.13 15.15
C PRO A 119 12.52 27.49 14.51
N LYS A 120 12.21 27.63 13.21
CA LYS A 120 12.19 28.95 12.55
C LYS A 120 10.92 29.73 12.91
N LYS A 121 11.11 30.88 13.53
CA LYS A 121 10.13 31.90 13.90
C LYS A 121 9.25 32.32 12.70
N ARG A 122 7.92 32.23 12.91
CA ARG A 122 6.92 32.83 12.03
C ARG A 122 6.85 34.34 12.30
N THR A 123 7.31 35.15 11.37
CA THR A 123 7.00 36.60 11.35
C THR A 123 5.68 36.85 10.65
N ARG A 124 4.71 37.37 11.41
CA ARG A 124 3.47 37.94 10.94
C ARG A 124 3.77 39.19 10.11
N LYS A 125 3.30 39.27 8.89
CA LYS A 125 3.16 40.54 8.16
C LYS A 125 1.70 40.92 8.08
N ARG A 126 1.39 42.08 8.69
CA ARG A 126 0.10 42.74 8.79
C ARG A 126 -0.32 43.32 7.44
N ALA A 127 -1.64 43.42 7.32
CA ALA A 127 -2.37 44.09 6.27
C ALA A 127 -2.05 45.58 6.13
N ALA A 128 -2.14 46.09 4.93
CA ALA A 128 -2.47 47.49 4.69
C ALA A 128 -3.47 47.59 3.52
N LYS A 129 -4.51 48.28 3.82
CA LYS A 129 -5.72 48.75 3.16
C LYS A 129 -5.38 49.96 2.28
N ALA A 130 -6.00 50.09 1.13
CA ALA A 130 -6.46 51.31 0.42
C ALA A 130 -7.12 50.84 -0.89
N GLU A 131 -8.35 50.99 -1.13
CA GLU A 131 -9.30 52.10 -1.30
C GLU A 131 -9.09 52.93 -2.57
N GLU A 132 -10.22 53.13 -3.24
CA GLU A 132 -10.60 54.14 -4.23
C GLU A 132 -10.24 53.88 -5.71
N THR A 133 -11.02 54.11 -6.69
CA THR A 133 -12.31 54.77 -6.95
C THR A 133 -12.67 54.57 -8.42
N LYS A 134 -13.97 54.46 -8.71
CA LYS A 134 -14.80 55.23 -9.67
C LYS A 134 -14.25 55.39 -11.12
N THR A 135 -14.96 55.12 -12.08
CA THR A 135 -15.97 55.82 -12.89
C THR A 135 -16.09 55.19 -14.26
N GLU A 136 -17.31 55.00 -14.63
CA GLU A 136 -18.10 55.60 -15.73
C GLU A 136 -17.65 55.23 -17.15
N SER A 137 -18.56 54.76 -17.79
CA SER A 137 -19.52 55.17 -18.81
C SER A 137 -19.29 54.51 -20.15
N SER A 138 -20.35 53.99 -20.56
CA SER A 138 -21.25 54.32 -21.67
C SER A 138 -20.84 53.79 -23.04
N SER A 139 -21.86 53.22 -23.60
CA SER A 139 -22.52 53.37 -24.87
C SER A 139 -21.92 52.72 -26.13
N ASN A 140 -22.88 52.13 -26.79
CA ASN A 140 -23.14 52.06 -28.23
C ASN A 140 -22.30 51.05 -29.04
N GLU A 141 -22.88 50.25 -29.75
CA GLU A 141 -23.90 50.08 -30.79
C GLU A 141 -24.17 48.61 -31.00
#